data_6eec3eba4e0f8d5cc3ab04b966206de1
#
_entry.id   6eec3eba4e0f8d5cc3ab04b966206de1
#
_cell.length_a   1.000
_cell.length_b   1.000
_cell.length_c   1.000
_cell.angle_alpha   90.00
_cell.angle_beta   90.00
_cell.angle_gamma   90.00
#
_symmetry.space_group_name_H-M   'P 1'
#
loop_
_entity.id
_entity.type
_entity.pdbx_description
1 polymer ?
#
loop_
_entity_poly.entity_id
_entity_poly.type
_entity_poly.pdbx_seq_one_letter_code
_entity_poly.pdbx_strand_id
1 'polypeptide(L)'
;MIFEFAISPSLCTDYKNLQLFLQSFGNGEGRLLSDIPRKRWMRLARQLIKASDNGQVMKKRLVVAVERLSRKALHRRNYAPDVGEKSWLDHAVAAHVDRPFKAILTDYYNGNEECIISCDQDFIDDKRWTIPLDSEVERNEAIMIQAIRPMLDCAREVILIDRNFAPDKYRWRRFPIKLVEFLSGRTFSPSIGRVDFHLGDYVSPNHLHVLCSNHIAGDLPAGIKVNFFIWPRDELHDRYILTDVGGVRFGIGLDIWDGSGPEKVEISRIAEETRLRWWTLCKNKTIAFSIP
;
A
#
# COMPACT_ATOMS: atom_id res chain seq x y z
N MET A 1 4.24 8.45 -3.93
CA MET A 1 4.30 6.97 -3.74
C MET A 1 3.85 6.62 -2.32
N ILE A 2 3.65 5.35 -1.98
CA ILE A 2 3.16 4.91 -0.67
C ILE A 2 4.19 3.98 -0.04
N PHE A 3 4.58 4.25 1.21
CA PHE A 3 5.62 3.51 1.93
C PHE A 3 5.19 3.18 3.36
N GLU A 4 5.76 2.11 3.89
CA GLU A 4 5.59 1.67 5.27
C GLU A 4 6.71 2.23 6.16
N PHE A 5 6.33 2.70 7.33
CA PHE A 5 7.22 3.20 8.38
C PHE A 5 6.95 2.48 9.70
N ALA A 6 7.99 2.39 10.53
CA ALA A 6 7.84 2.02 11.93
C ALA A 6 8.10 3.25 12.81
N ILE A 7 7.26 3.50 13.82
CA ILE A 7 7.40 4.61 14.77
C ILE A 7 7.49 4.05 16.17
N SER A 8 8.52 4.46 16.94
CA SER A 8 8.61 4.12 18.35
C SER A 8 7.38 4.63 19.10
N PRO A 9 6.71 3.76 19.88
CA PRO A 9 5.58 4.18 20.70
C PRO A 9 5.90 5.31 21.69
N SER A 10 7.18 5.46 22.11
CA SER A 10 7.65 6.52 22.99
C SER A 10 7.52 7.91 22.38
N LEU A 11 7.72 8.05 21.05
CA LEU A 11 7.50 9.31 20.35
C LEU A 11 6.07 9.85 20.49
N CYS A 12 5.11 8.99 20.82
CA CYS A 12 3.73 9.40 21.06
C CYS A 12 3.51 10.08 22.43
N THR A 13 4.52 10.14 23.29
CA THR A 13 4.46 10.88 24.56
C THR A 13 4.71 12.37 24.39
N ASP A 14 5.28 12.78 23.24
CA ASP A 14 5.46 14.16 22.86
C ASP A 14 4.34 14.64 21.94
N TYR A 15 3.74 15.79 22.29
CA TYR A 15 2.58 16.31 21.54
C TYR A 15 2.96 16.86 20.17
N LYS A 16 4.16 17.45 20.02
CA LYS A 16 4.62 18.01 18.73
C LYS A 16 4.86 16.88 17.72
N ASN A 17 5.57 15.84 18.14
CA ASN A 17 5.78 14.65 17.32
C ASN A 17 4.46 14.03 16.89
N LEU A 18 3.52 13.87 17.81
CA LEU A 18 2.23 13.27 17.52
C LEU A 18 1.36 14.13 16.58
N GLN A 19 1.43 15.46 16.68
CA GLN A 19 0.78 16.36 15.72
C GLN A 19 1.40 16.25 14.32
N LEU A 20 2.73 16.21 14.22
CA LEU A 20 3.43 15.96 12.96
C LEU A 20 3.00 14.64 12.33
N PHE A 21 2.93 13.56 13.12
CA PHE A 21 2.50 12.25 12.61
C PHE A 21 1.04 12.24 12.17
N LEU A 22 0.15 12.91 12.88
CA LEU A 22 -1.25 13.06 12.46
C LEU A 22 -1.42 13.78 11.13
N GLN A 23 -0.54 14.73 10.83
CA GLN A 23 -0.53 15.45 9.54
C GLN A 23 0.12 14.63 8.43
N SER A 24 1.20 13.90 8.75
CA SER A 24 2.08 13.28 7.75
C SER A 24 1.74 11.83 7.43
N PHE A 25 1.03 11.10 8.30
CA PHE A 25 0.69 9.70 8.12
C PHE A 25 -0.76 9.50 7.67
N GLY A 26 -0.97 8.53 6.82
CA GLY A 26 -2.27 8.12 6.28
C GLY A 26 -2.16 7.63 4.85
N ASN A 27 -3.22 7.02 4.37
CA ASN A 27 -3.27 6.46 3.02
C ASN A 27 -3.05 7.54 1.94
N GLY A 28 -3.70 8.69 2.09
CA GLY A 28 -3.52 9.83 1.17
C GLY A 28 -2.19 10.54 1.31
N GLU A 29 -1.54 10.46 2.49
CA GLU A 29 -0.23 11.07 2.74
C GLU A 29 0.93 10.17 2.27
N GLY A 30 0.64 8.91 1.92
CA GLY A 30 1.62 7.95 1.44
C GLY A 30 2.54 7.38 2.52
N ARG A 31 2.25 7.60 3.80
CA ARG A 31 2.97 7.01 4.93
C ARG A 31 2.05 6.12 5.73
N LEU A 32 2.32 4.83 5.68
CA LEU A 32 1.62 3.81 6.48
C LEU A 32 2.40 3.54 7.75
N LEU A 33 1.72 3.43 8.87
CA LEU A 33 2.30 3.09 10.15
C LEU A 33 2.17 1.60 10.43
N SER A 34 3.27 0.93 10.71
CA SER A 34 3.29 -0.50 11.00
C SER A 34 2.94 -0.83 12.45
N ASP A 35 2.06 -1.81 12.66
CA ASP A 35 1.71 -2.35 13.99
C ASP A 35 2.79 -3.35 14.45
N ILE A 36 3.87 -2.83 15.03
CA ILE A 36 4.99 -3.61 15.56
C ILE A 36 5.22 -3.34 17.06
N PRO A 37 5.39 -4.36 17.86
CA PRO A 37 5.08 -5.78 17.62
C PRO A 37 3.61 -5.99 17.34
N ARG A 38 3.26 -7.02 16.57
CA ARG A 38 1.89 -7.27 16.10
C ARG A 38 0.84 -7.12 17.21
N LYS A 39 -0.16 -6.29 16.97
CA LYS A 39 -1.26 -5.96 17.91
C LYS A 39 -0.82 -5.31 19.22
N ARG A 40 0.43 -4.79 19.32
CA ARG A 40 0.96 -4.24 20.56
C ARG A 40 1.29 -2.76 20.48
N TRP A 41 1.54 -2.19 19.29
CA TRP A 41 2.00 -0.82 19.13
C TRP A 41 1.11 0.19 19.88
N MET A 42 -0.19 0.19 19.63
CA MET A 42 -1.12 1.12 20.26
C MET A 42 -1.21 0.92 21.78
N ARG A 43 -1.12 -0.33 22.26
CA ARG A 43 -1.09 -0.63 23.70
C ARG A 43 0.17 -0.06 24.36
N LEU A 44 1.33 -0.24 23.73
CA LEU A 44 2.61 0.30 24.20
C LEU A 44 2.57 1.83 24.24
N ALA A 45 2.08 2.49 23.18
CA ALA A 45 1.93 3.94 23.16
C ALA A 45 1.05 4.45 24.32
N ARG A 46 -0.11 3.82 24.57
CA ARG A 46 -0.99 4.18 25.68
C ARG A 46 -0.33 3.96 27.05
N GLN A 47 0.44 2.88 27.23
CA GLN A 47 1.17 2.60 28.47
C GLN A 47 2.23 3.66 28.72
N LEU A 48 3.02 4.03 27.71
CA LEU A 48 4.06 5.07 27.83
C LEU A 48 3.45 6.46 28.08
N ILE A 49 2.37 6.83 27.42
CA ILE A 49 1.63 8.07 27.69
C ILE A 49 1.15 8.10 29.15
N LYS A 50 0.59 6.99 29.65
CA LYS A 50 0.14 6.89 31.05
C LYS A 50 1.30 7.07 32.05
N ALA A 51 2.46 6.50 31.74
CA ALA A 51 3.66 6.55 32.59
C ALA A 51 4.45 7.86 32.47
N SER A 52 4.23 8.68 31.41
CA SER A 52 4.95 9.94 31.20
C SER A 52 4.66 10.99 32.28
N ASP A 53 5.51 12.01 32.38
CA ASP A 53 5.35 13.14 33.32
C ASP A 53 4.31 14.19 32.87
N ASN A 54 3.63 13.95 31.74
CA ASN A 54 2.58 14.83 31.23
C ASN A 54 1.42 14.98 32.24
N GLY A 55 0.86 16.17 32.37
CA GLY A 55 -0.35 16.40 33.14
C GLY A 55 -1.57 15.65 32.62
N GLN A 56 -2.55 15.35 33.45
CA GLN A 56 -3.71 14.50 33.14
C GLN A 56 -4.49 14.94 31.88
N VAL A 57 -4.65 16.25 31.64
CA VAL A 57 -5.31 16.79 30.46
C VAL A 57 -4.51 16.47 29.21
N MET A 58 -3.18 16.61 29.27
CA MET A 58 -2.30 16.28 28.13
C MET A 58 -2.31 14.79 27.84
N LYS A 59 -2.23 13.91 28.85
CA LYS A 59 -2.34 12.46 28.69
C LYS A 59 -3.63 12.06 27.95
N LYS A 60 -4.78 12.65 28.31
CA LYS A 60 -6.04 12.40 27.61
C LYS A 60 -5.98 12.85 26.14
N ARG A 61 -5.41 14.03 25.85
CA ARG A 61 -5.24 14.52 24.47
C ARG A 61 -4.33 13.61 23.66
N LEU A 62 -3.21 13.15 24.21
CA LEU A 62 -2.27 12.24 23.56
C LEU A 62 -2.94 10.88 23.22
N VAL A 63 -3.71 10.32 24.15
CA VAL A 63 -4.44 9.06 23.88
C VAL A 63 -5.42 9.21 22.72
N VAL A 64 -6.21 10.29 22.71
CA VAL A 64 -7.15 10.56 21.59
C VAL A 64 -6.40 10.75 20.26
N ALA A 65 -5.27 11.43 20.29
CA ALA A 65 -4.44 11.64 19.10
C ALA A 65 -3.83 10.32 18.57
N VAL A 66 -3.32 9.44 19.44
CA VAL A 66 -2.85 8.09 19.07
C VAL A 66 -3.97 7.26 18.46
N GLU A 67 -5.18 7.33 18.99
CA GLU A 67 -6.35 6.64 18.42
C GLU A 67 -6.71 7.15 17.02
N ARG A 68 -6.61 8.47 16.81
CA ARG A 68 -6.81 9.07 15.48
C ARG A 68 -5.73 8.62 14.50
N LEU A 69 -4.45 8.64 14.91
CA LEU A 69 -3.34 8.18 14.10
C LEU A 69 -3.50 6.70 13.73
N SER A 70 -3.85 5.87 14.71
CA SER A 70 -4.10 4.44 14.48
C SER A 70 -5.21 4.19 13.45
N ARG A 71 -6.32 4.92 13.52
CA ARG A 71 -7.41 4.78 12.54
C ARG A 71 -7.03 5.27 11.15
N LYS A 72 -6.19 6.31 11.08
CA LYS A 72 -5.77 6.93 9.81
C LYS A 72 -4.67 6.16 9.07
N ALA A 73 -3.75 5.54 9.79
CA ALA A 73 -2.48 5.08 9.22
C ALA A 73 -2.01 3.69 9.66
N LEU A 74 -2.48 3.17 10.82
CA LEU A 74 -1.97 1.92 11.35
C LEU A 74 -2.49 0.74 10.55
N HIS A 75 -1.57 -0.06 10.00
CA HIS A 75 -1.90 -1.31 9.33
C HIS A 75 -1.20 -2.50 10.00
N ARG A 76 -1.79 -3.68 9.82
CA ARG A 76 -1.26 -4.90 10.41
C ARG A 76 -0.14 -5.46 9.56
N ARG A 77 0.99 -5.70 10.21
CA ARG A 77 2.10 -6.49 9.66
C ARG A 77 2.10 -7.88 10.27
N ASN A 78 2.25 -8.91 9.44
CA ASN A 78 2.35 -10.30 9.92
C ASN A 78 3.77 -10.62 10.40
N TYR A 79 4.32 -9.77 11.24
CA TYR A 79 5.58 -10.04 11.94
C TYR A 79 5.25 -10.69 13.29
N ALA A 80 5.67 -11.94 13.45
CA ALA A 80 5.61 -12.65 14.73
C ALA A 80 6.91 -12.35 15.50
N PRO A 81 6.85 -11.68 16.66
CA PRO A 81 8.05 -11.46 17.44
C PRO A 81 8.58 -12.80 17.97
N ASP A 82 9.91 -12.94 17.97
CA ASP A 82 10.57 -14.03 18.67
C ASP A 82 10.20 -14.05 20.16
N VAL A 83 10.24 -15.23 20.76
CA VAL A 83 10.04 -15.41 22.20
C VAL A 83 11.29 -14.87 22.92
N GLY A 84 11.20 -13.69 23.53
CA GLY A 84 12.28 -13.06 24.29
C GLY A 84 11.96 -11.61 24.68
N GLU A 85 12.64 -11.09 25.69
CA GLU A 85 12.55 -9.68 26.11
C GLU A 85 13.41 -8.81 25.18
N LYS A 86 12.88 -8.52 23.98
CA LYS A 86 13.50 -7.58 23.05
C LYS A 86 12.89 -6.19 23.21
N SER A 87 13.69 -5.16 23.02
CA SER A 87 13.19 -3.78 22.94
C SER A 87 12.27 -3.59 21.72
N TRP A 88 11.47 -2.53 21.71
CA TRP A 88 10.66 -2.19 20.53
C TRP A 88 11.54 -2.01 19.29
N LEU A 89 12.71 -1.37 19.45
CA LEU A 89 13.64 -1.10 18.35
C LEU A 89 14.19 -2.41 17.76
N ASP A 90 14.56 -3.39 18.60
CA ASP A 90 15.02 -4.69 18.12
C ASP A 90 13.95 -5.41 17.29
N HIS A 91 12.69 -5.31 17.69
CA HIS A 91 11.57 -5.84 16.92
C HIS A 91 11.39 -5.10 15.59
N ALA A 92 11.57 -3.78 15.56
CA ALA A 92 11.46 -2.99 14.34
C ALA A 92 12.60 -3.30 13.36
N VAL A 93 13.83 -3.41 13.85
CA VAL A 93 15.01 -3.79 13.04
C VAL A 93 14.85 -5.21 12.48
N ALA A 94 14.49 -6.19 13.30
CA ALA A 94 14.25 -7.56 12.83
C ALA A 94 13.13 -7.61 11.77
N ALA A 95 12.04 -6.88 11.97
CA ALA A 95 10.97 -6.79 10.99
C ALA A 95 11.38 -6.05 9.70
N HIS A 96 12.34 -5.13 9.76
CA HIS A 96 12.91 -4.46 8.60
C HIS A 96 13.71 -5.42 7.71
N VAL A 97 14.41 -6.37 8.30
CA VAL A 97 15.15 -7.42 7.56
C VAL A 97 14.19 -8.28 6.72
N ASP A 98 13.04 -8.67 7.28
CA ASP A 98 12.03 -9.46 6.55
C ASP A 98 11.41 -8.67 5.39
N ARG A 99 10.98 -7.45 5.67
CA ARG A 99 10.35 -6.55 4.72
C ARG A 99 10.76 -5.11 5.05
N PRO A 100 11.58 -4.46 4.22
CA PRO A 100 12.14 -3.15 4.52
C PRO A 100 11.08 -2.06 4.73
N PHE A 101 11.23 -1.30 5.84
CA PHE A 101 10.56 -0.03 6.02
C PHE A 101 11.25 1.08 5.19
N LYS A 102 10.53 2.12 4.87
CA LYS A 102 11.14 3.35 4.36
C LYS A 102 12.05 3.98 5.43
N ALA A 103 11.58 4.01 6.68
CA ALA A 103 12.37 4.37 7.85
C ALA A 103 11.75 3.80 9.13
N ILE A 104 12.60 3.67 10.16
CA ILE A 104 12.25 3.40 11.56
C ILE A 104 12.54 4.69 12.34
N LEU A 105 11.51 5.26 12.97
CA LEU A 105 11.61 6.49 13.75
C LEU A 105 11.70 6.13 15.24
N THR A 106 12.70 6.69 15.95
CA THR A 106 12.88 6.50 17.40
C THR A 106 13.28 7.81 18.05
N ASP A 107 13.16 7.89 19.37
CA ASP A 107 13.44 9.11 20.16
C ASP A 107 14.89 9.50 20.03
N TYR A 108 15.78 8.54 20.28
CA TYR A 108 17.22 8.69 20.23
C TYR A 108 17.87 7.45 19.65
N TYR A 109 18.86 7.65 18.79
CA TYR A 109 19.67 6.59 18.22
C TYR A 109 21.08 7.08 17.87
N ASN A 110 22.09 6.37 18.34
CA ASN A 110 23.51 6.68 18.13
C ASN A 110 24.26 5.57 17.36
N GLY A 111 23.54 4.61 16.79
CA GLY A 111 24.11 3.54 15.96
C GLY A 111 24.24 3.96 14.49
N ASN A 112 24.58 2.98 13.64
CA ASN A 112 24.88 3.20 12.22
C ASN A 112 23.86 2.55 11.25
N GLU A 113 22.71 2.03 11.74
CA GLU A 113 21.68 1.46 10.86
C GLU A 113 21.04 2.55 9.99
N GLU A 114 21.25 2.42 8.69
CA GLU A 114 20.77 3.39 7.69
C GLU A 114 19.24 3.57 7.65
N CYS A 115 18.49 2.58 8.13
CA CYS A 115 17.03 2.64 8.14
C CYS A 115 16.45 3.42 9.34
N ILE A 116 17.27 3.81 10.34
CA ILE A 116 16.81 4.44 11.58
C ILE A 116 16.96 5.96 11.51
N ILE A 117 15.89 6.66 11.87
CA ILE A 117 15.86 8.12 12.05
C ILE A 117 15.72 8.43 13.54
N SER A 118 16.67 9.19 14.11
CA SER A 118 16.57 9.73 15.45
C SER A 118 15.74 11.02 15.43
N CYS A 119 14.70 11.10 16.24
CA CYS A 119 13.76 12.23 16.28
C CYS A 119 14.07 13.23 17.39
N ASP A 120 15.24 13.12 18.03
CA ASP A 120 15.78 14.11 18.96
C ASP A 120 16.36 15.34 18.23
N GLN A 121 16.57 15.23 16.93
CA GLN A 121 17.03 16.28 16.04
C GLN A 121 15.97 16.58 14.97
N ASP A 122 16.17 17.64 14.21
CA ASP A 122 15.31 17.96 13.07
C ASP A 122 15.52 16.92 11.96
N PHE A 123 14.49 16.09 11.70
CA PHE A 123 14.52 15.00 10.73
C PHE A 123 13.63 15.25 9.51
N ILE A 124 12.95 16.38 9.44
CA ILE A 124 11.97 16.67 8.39
C ILE A 124 12.62 16.69 7.01
N ASP A 125 13.86 17.14 6.93
CA ASP A 125 14.65 17.20 5.69
C ASP A 125 15.40 15.89 5.38
N ASP A 126 15.28 14.86 6.24
CA ASP A 126 15.91 13.56 5.98
C ASP A 126 15.31 12.91 4.73
N LYS A 127 16.16 12.45 3.82
CA LYS A 127 15.74 11.77 2.58
C LYS A 127 14.89 10.52 2.83
N ARG A 128 15.07 9.87 3.96
CA ARG A 128 14.29 8.71 4.39
C ARG A 128 12.88 9.12 4.85
N TRP A 129 12.74 10.34 5.40
CA TRP A 129 11.43 10.91 5.72
C TRP A 129 10.68 11.38 4.48
N THR A 130 11.39 11.92 3.51
CA THR A 130 10.80 12.43 2.27
C THR A 130 10.26 11.29 1.40
N ILE A 131 9.02 11.44 0.92
CA ILE A 131 8.42 10.51 -0.04
C ILE A 131 7.98 11.27 -1.29
N PRO A 132 8.28 10.75 -2.49
CA PRO A 132 7.82 11.37 -3.74
C PRO A 132 6.31 11.19 -3.90
N LEU A 133 5.66 12.17 -4.53
CA LEU A 133 4.26 12.07 -4.92
C LEU A 133 4.09 11.10 -6.10
N ASP A 134 5.01 11.17 -7.03
CA ASP A 134 5.05 10.42 -8.29
C ASP A 134 6.42 9.78 -8.52
N SER A 135 6.48 8.96 -9.57
CA SER A 135 7.71 8.34 -10.08
C SER A 135 7.51 8.01 -11.54
N GLU A 136 8.48 8.35 -12.38
CA GLU A 136 8.51 7.89 -13.77
C GLU A 136 9.33 6.59 -13.87
N VAL A 137 8.74 5.52 -14.40
CA VAL A 137 9.35 4.21 -14.49
C VAL A 137 9.19 3.61 -15.89
N GLU A 138 10.09 2.69 -16.25
CA GLU A 138 9.95 1.90 -17.47
C GLU A 138 8.66 1.07 -17.44
N ARG A 139 8.00 0.95 -18.58
CA ARG A 139 6.79 0.12 -18.76
C ARG A 139 7.16 -1.36 -18.90
N ASN A 140 7.81 -1.86 -17.86
CA ASN A 140 8.14 -3.26 -17.64
C ASN A 140 7.37 -3.74 -16.41
N GLU A 141 6.79 -4.92 -16.48
CA GLU A 141 5.92 -5.45 -15.42
C GLU A 141 6.62 -5.53 -14.06
N ALA A 142 7.90 -5.95 -14.04
CA ALA A 142 8.64 -6.08 -12.78
C ALA A 142 8.96 -4.71 -12.17
N ILE A 143 9.36 -3.75 -13.00
CA ILE A 143 9.70 -2.37 -12.56
C ILE A 143 8.44 -1.65 -12.08
N MET A 144 7.32 -1.76 -12.80
CA MET A 144 6.04 -1.17 -12.41
C MET A 144 5.53 -1.76 -11.09
N ILE A 145 5.62 -3.08 -10.90
CA ILE A 145 5.25 -3.74 -9.63
C ILE A 145 6.18 -3.28 -8.50
N GLN A 146 7.50 -3.23 -8.74
CA GLN A 146 8.46 -2.79 -7.75
C GLN A 146 8.22 -1.35 -7.27
N ALA A 147 7.81 -0.46 -8.17
CA ALA A 147 7.50 0.94 -7.84
C ALA A 147 6.33 1.09 -6.85
N ILE A 148 5.37 0.17 -6.88
CA ILE A 148 4.18 0.18 -6.01
C ILE A 148 4.20 -0.93 -4.95
N ARG A 149 5.26 -1.73 -4.90
CA ARG A 149 5.40 -2.90 -4.02
C ARG A 149 5.11 -2.60 -2.56
N PRO A 150 5.60 -1.50 -1.92
CA PRO A 150 5.32 -1.24 -0.51
C PRO A 150 3.81 -1.09 -0.21
N MET A 151 3.04 -0.52 -1.15
CA MET A 151 1.58 -0.46 -1.04
C MET A 151 0.96 -1.86 -1.20
N LEU A 152 1.40 -2.62 -2.20
CA LEU A 152 0.90 -3.97 -2.46
C LEU A 152 1.18 -4.92 -1.28
N ASP A 153 2.38 -4.85 -0.69
CA ASP A 153 2.78 -5.66 0.45
C ASP A 153 1.91 -5.44 1.70
N CYS A 154 1.32 -4.26 1.84
CA CYS A 154 0.42 -3.91 2.93
C CYS A 154 -1.06 -4.23 2.65
N ALA A 155 -1.42 -4.43 1.38
CA ALA A 155 -2.80 -4.56 0.93
C ALA A 155 -3.44 -5.92 1.29
N ARG A 156 -4.76 -5.89 1.52
CA ARG A 156 -5.63 -7.07 1.66
C ARG A 156 -6.55 -7.23 0.46
N GLU A 157 -6.85 -6.14 -0.20
CA GLU A 157 -7.71 -6.08 -1.36
C GLU A 157 -7.05 -5.24 -2.45
N VAL A 158 -7.17 -5.67 -3.70
CA VAL A 158 -6.61 -5.00 -4.86
C VAL A 158 -7.68 -4.86 -5.93
N ILE A 159 -7.83 -3.65 -6.45
CA ILE A 159 -8.71 -3.32 -7.57
C ILE A 159 -7.84 -2.71 -8.68
N LEU A 160 -7.93 -3.28 -9.88
CA LEU A 160 -7.34 -2.74 -11.09
C LEU A 160 -8.43 -2.00 -11.88
N ILE A 161 -8.11 -0.83 -12.42
CA ILE A 161 -9.00 -0.07 -13.31
C ILE A 161 -8.21 0.28 -14.56
N ASP A 162 -8.62 -0.27 -15.70
CA ASP A 162 -8.09 0.13 -17.01
C ASP A 162 -9.11 -0.08 -18.11
N ARG A 163 -9.66 1.00 -18.67
CA ARG A 163 -10.67 0.95 -19.71
C ARG A 163 -10.20 0.32 -21.02
N ASN A 164 -8.90 0.30 -21.29
CA ASN A 164 -8.32 -0.12 -22.57
C ASN A 164 -7.77 -1.55 -22.56
N PHE A 165 -8.00 -2.29 -21.46
CA PHE A 165 -7.50 -3.66 -21.31
C PHE A 165 -7.96 -4.58 -22.45
N ALA A 166 -7.00 -5.24 -23.13
CA ALA A 166 -7.22 -6.14 -24.26
C ALA A 166 -6.47 -7.46 -24.03
N PRO A 167 -7.14 -8.52 -23.51
CA PRO A 167 -6.49 -9.75 -23.07
C PRO A 167 -5.84 -10.57 -24.21
N ASP A 168 -6.29 -10.41 -25.44
CA ASP A 168 -5.71 -11.01 -26.66
C ASP A 168 -4.33 -10.45 -26.99
N LYS A 169 -4.02 -9.23 -26.53
CA LYS A 169 -2.73 -8.57 -26.78
C LYS A 169 -1.77 -8.82 -25.64
N TYR A 170 -0.58 -9.35 -25.94
CA TYR A 170 0.46 -9.68 -24.96
C TYR A 170 0.78 -8.52 -24.02
N ARG A 171 0.98 -7.31 -24.52
CA ARG A 171 1.35 -6.13 -23.72
C ARG A 171 0.33 -5.80 -22.62
N TRP A 172 -0.98 -6.01 -22.89
CA TRP A 172 -2.04 -5.68 -21.95
C TRP A 172 -2.23 -6.74 -20.86
N ARG A 173 -2.05 -8.03 -21.17
CA ARG A 173 -2.23 -9.09 -20.19
C ARG A 173 -1.04 -9.32 -19.28
N ARG A 174 0.16 -8.94 -19.72
CA ARG A 174 1.41 -9.28 -19.03
C ARG A 174 1.51 -8.70 -17.64
N PHE A 175 1.26 -7.40 -17.48
CA PHE A 175 1.33 -6.75 -16.17
C PHE A 175 0.29 -7.29 -15.17
N PRO A 176 -1.03 -7.41 -15.48
CA PRO A 176 -2.00 -8.00 -14.57
C PRO A 176 -1.66 -9.43 -14.13
N ILE A 177 -1.19 -10.29 -15.05
CA ILE A 177 -0.77 -11.66 -14.71
C ILE A 177 0.38 -11.61 -13.69
N LYS A 178 1.44 -10.83 -13.97
CA LYS A 178 2.59 -10.70 -13.08
C LYS A 178 2.23 -10.07 -11.74
N LEU A 179 1.28 -9.14 -11.71
CA LEU A 179 0.76 -8.59 -10.46
C LEU A 179 0.06 -9.67 -9.62
N VAL A 180 -0.79 -10.51 -10.22
CA VAL A 180 -1.47 -11.61 -9.51
C VAL A 180 -0.45 -12.66 -9.03
N GLU A 181 0.56 -13.00 -9.84
CA GLU A 181 1.69 -13.86 -9.42
C GLU A 181 2.41 -13.28 -8.20
N PHE A 182 2.77 -11.99 -8.24
CA PHE A 182 3.39 -11.29 -7.10
C PHE A 182 2.53 -11.37 -5.84
N LEU A 183 1.23 -11.09 -5.96
CA LEU A 183 0.29 -11.11 -4.84
C LEU A 183 0.13 -12.52 -4.24
N SER A 184 0.15 -13.56 -5.06
CA SER A 184 0.11 -14.97 -4.63
C SER A 184 1.38 -15.38 -3.88
N GLY A 185 2.55 -14.92 -4.33
CA GLY A 185 3.85 -15.26 -3.75
C GLY A 185 4.19 -14.56 -2.43
N ARG A 186 3.33 -13.67 -1.92
CA ARG A 186 3.60 -12.94 -0.67
C ARG A 186 3.50 -13.86 0.56
N THR A 187 4.57 -13.94 1.35
CA THR A 187 4.65 -14.81 2.53
C THR A 187 4.27 -14.13 3.85
N PHE A 188 4.42 -12.82 3.96
CA PHE A 188 4.31 -12.06 5.22
C PHE A 188 3.15 -11.05 5.26
N SER A 189 2.40 -10.93 4.19
CA SER A 189 1.23 -10.04 4.13
C SER A 189 -0.06 -10.83 4.28
N PRO A 190 -1.19 -10.18 4.57
CA PRO A 190 -2.47 -10.88 4.51
C PRO A 190 -2.62 -11.53 3.14
N SER A 191 -3.07 -12.78 3.09
CA SER A 191 -3.34 -13.46 1.82
C SER A 191 -4.41 -12.70 1.04
N ILE A 192 -4.22 -12.59 -0.28
CA ILE A 192 -5.23 -12.07 -1.20
C ILE A 192 -5.82 -13.27 -1.95
N GLY A 193 -7.08 -13.53 -1.74
CA GLY A 193 -7.80 -14.59 -2.46
C GLY A 193 -8.53 -14.08 -3.71
N ARG A 194 -8.54 -12.76 -3.94
CA ARG A 194 -9.30 -12.12 -5.00
C ARG A 194 -8.67 -10.83 -5.49
N VAL A 195 -8.66 -10.63 -6.81
CA VAL A 195 -8.35 -9.36 -7.47
C VAL A 195 -9.56 -8.95 -8.30
N ASP A 196 -10.00 -7.71 -8.17
CA ASP A 196 -11.12 -7.14 -8.92
C ASP A 196 -10.57 -6.30 -10.08
N PHE A 197 -10.98 -6.57 -11.32
CA PHE A 197 -10.52 -5.85 -12.51
C PHE A 197 -11.69 -5.15 -13.21
N HIS A 198 -11.66 -3.82 -13.24
CA HIS A 198 -12.67 -2.96 -13.83
C HIS A 198 -12.19 -2.44 -15.19
N LEU A 199 -12.97 -2.61 -16.23
CA LEU A 199 -12.60 -2.32 -17.62
C LEU A 199 -13.79 -1.78 -18.42
N GLY A 200 -13.51 -1.18 -19.57
CA GLY A 200 -14.52 -0.61 -20.48
C GLY A 200 -15.18 -1.64 -21.38
N ASP A 201 -16.38 -1.34 -21.85
CA ASP A 201 -17.25 -2.19 -22.68
C ASP A 201 -16.92 -2.11 -24.20
N TYR A 202 -15.68 -2.37 -24.60
CA TYR A 202 -15.30 -2.38 -26.02
C TYR A 202 -15.64 -3.68 -26.75
N VAL A 203 -15.94 -4.76 -26.01
CA VAL A 203 -16.46 -6.04 -26.53
C VAL A 203 -17.54 -6.57 -25.60
N SER A 204 -18.38 -7.48 -26.11
CA SER A 204 -19.42 -8.08 -25.27
C SER A 204 -18.83 -8.86 -24.08
N PRO A 205 -19.52 -8.91 -22.92
CA PRO A 205 -19.04 -9.64 -21.74
C PRO A 205 -18.71 -11.12 -22.02
N ASN A 206 -19.50 -11.80 -22.83
CA ASN A 206 -19.26 -13.19 -23.20
C ASN A 206 -17.99 -13.35 -24.04
N HIS A 207 -17.75 -12.46 -25.00
CA HIS A 207 -16.54 -12.50 -25.82
C HIS A 207 -15.30 -12.20 -24.96
N LEU A 208 -15.39 -11.22 -24.08
CA LEU A 208 -14.31 -10.89 -23.15
C LEU A 208 -13.98 -12.05 -22.22
N HIS A 209 -15.01 -12.75 -21.73
CA HIS A 209 -14.81 -13.96 -20.88
C HIS A 209 -14.04 -15.04 -21.65
N VAL A 210 -14.40 -15.30 -22.92
CA VAL A 210 -13.67 -16.27 -23.79
C VAL A 210 -12.20 -15.83 -23.96
N LEU A 211 -11.95 -14.54 -24.25
CA LEU A 211 -10.59 -14.03 -24.40
C LEU A 211 -9.78 -14.17 -23.11
N CYS A 212 -10.36 -13.81 -21.96
CA CYS A 212 -9.67 -13.95 -20.66
C CYS A 212 -9.41 -15.43 -20.33
N SER A 213 -10.35 -16.33 -20.61
CA SER A 213 -10.16 -17.77 -20.38
C SER A 213 -9.04 -18.33 -21.25
N ASN A 214 -8.95 -17.92 -22.51
CA ASN A 214 -7.95 -18.42 -23.44
C ASN A 214 -6.55 -17.85 -23.24
N HIS A 215 -6.45 -16.61 -22.77
CA HIS A 215 -5.18 -15.87 -22.77
C HIS A 215 -4.63 -15.51 -21.38
N ILE A 216 -5.43 -15.70 -20.32
CA ILE A 216 -5.04 -15.30 -18.95
C ILE A 216 -5.19 -16.45 -17.96
N ALA A 217 -6.31 -17.19 -18.00
CA ALA A 217 -6.64 -18.15 -16.94
C ALA A 217 -5.54 -19.20 -16.71
N GLY A 218 -4.89 -19.68 -17.78
CA GLY A 218 -3.81 -20.66 -17.70
C GLY A 218 -2.50 -20.14 -17.10
N ASP A 219 -2.32 -18.82 -17.06
CA ASP A 219 -1.12 -18.17 -16.53
C ASP A 219 -1.32 -17.65 -15.09
N LEU A 220 -2.53 -17.77 -14.55
CA LEU A 220 -2.81 -17.32 -13.18
C LEU A 220 -2.38 -18.37 -12.15
N PRO A 221 -1.81 -17.95 -11.00
CA PRO A 221 -1.52 -18.87 -9.91
C PRO A 221 -2.80 -19.39 -9.26
N ALA A 222 -2.78 -20.64 -8.82
CA ALA A 222 -3.88 -21.22 -8.07
C ALA A 222 -4.15 -20.45 -6.76
N GLY A 223 -5.45 -20.35 -6.39
CA GLY A 223 -5.88 -19.76 -5.12
C GLY A 223 -6.18 -18.26 -5.15
N ILE A 224 -5.97 -17.58 -6.27
CA ILE A 224 -6.45 -16.20 -6.47
C ILE A 224 -7.49 -16.16 -7.59
N LYS A 225 -8.68 -15.70 -7.24
CA LYS A 225 -9.76 -15.48 -8.20
C LYS A 225 -9.68 -14.07 -8.77
N VAL A 226 -9.80 -13.93 -10.09
CA VAL A 226 -9.91 -12.63 -10.75
C VAL A 226 -11.35 -12.40 -11.19
N ASN A 227 -11.98 -11.36 -10.65
CA ASN A 227 -13.34 -10.94 -11.04
C ASN A 227 -13.24 -9.78 -12.02
N PHE A 228 -14.06 -9.82 -13.05
CA PHE A 228 -14.15 -8.78 -14.07
C PHE A 228 -15.45 -8.00 -13.97
N PHE A 229 -15.34 -6.68 -14.06
CA PHE A 229 -16.42 -5.72 -13.97
C PHE A 229 -16.37 -4.82 -15.21
N ILE A 230 -17.49 -4.72 -15.92
CA ILE A 230 -17.56 -3.99 -17.18
C ILE A 230 -18.31 -2.68 -16.96
N TRP A 231 -17.74 -1.60 -17.47
CA TRP A 231 -18.26 -0.25 -17.37
C TRP A 231 -18.56 0.32 -18.75
N PRO A 232 -19.56 1.20 -18.90
CA PRO A 232 -19.60 2.08 -20.04
C PRO A 232 -18.26 2.79 -20.23
N ARG A 233 -17.74 2.77 -21.44
CA ARG A 233 -16.36 3.22 -21.72
C ARG A 233 -16.12 4.69 -21.37
N ASP A 234 -17.14 5.51 -21.45
CA ASP A 234 -17.15 6.93 -21.11
C ASP A 234 -17.15 7.21 -19.58
N GLU A 235 -17.45 6.19 -18.77
CA GLU A 235 -17.37 6.30 -17.31
C GLU A 235 -15.97 6.02 -16.74
N LEU A 236 -15.07 5.37 -17.49
CA LEU A 236 -13.70 5.05 -17.08
C LEU A 236 -12.69 5.87 -17.91
N HIS A 237 -12.12 6.89 -17.30
CA HIS A 237 -11.12 7.74 -17.98
C HIS A 237 -9.68 7.46 -17.52
N ASP A 238 -9.49 7.24 -16.23
CA ASP A 238 -8.18 7.04 -15.62
C ASP A 238 -7.84 5.56 -15.43
N ARG A 239 -6.57 5.29 -15.14
CA ARG A 239 -6.04 3.95 -14.83
C ARG A 239 -5.53 3.96 -13.42
N TYR A 240 -6.10 3.10 -12.60
CA TYR A 240 -5.77 3.04 -11.18
C TYR A 240 -5.43 1.62 -10.72
N ILE A 241 -4.54 1.55 -9.74
CA ILE A 241 -4.45 0.41 -8.83
C ILE A 241 -4.84 0.92 -7.46
N LEU A 242 -5.97 0.42 -6.96
CA LEU A 242 -6.51 0.78 -5.66
C LEU A 242 -6.32 -0.39 -4.69
N THR A 243 -6.02 -0.06 -3.45
CA THR A 243 -5.94 -1.01 -2.34
C THR A 243 -6.69 -0.46 -1.14
N ASP A 244 -6.89 -1.30 -0.11
CA ASP A 244 -7.46 -0.86 1.17
C ASP A 244 -6.54 0.13 1.93
N VAL A 245 -5.24 0.20 1.57
CA VAL A 245 -4.24 1.07 2.20
C VAL A 245 -3.78 2.25 1.35
N GLY A 246 -4.31 2.42 0.15
CA GLY A 246 -3.96 3.54 -0.72
C GLY A 246 -4.29 3.30 -2.19
N GLY A 247 -3.92 4.24 -3.05
CA GLY A 247 -4.13 4.13 -4.49
C GLY A 247 -3.11 4.90 -5.32
N VAL A 248 -2.86 4.41 -6.52
CA VAL A 248 -1.98 5.05 -7.49
C VAL A 248 -2.65 5.13 -8.86
N ARG A 249 -2.30 6.18 -9.60
CA ARG A 249 -2.70 6.38 -11.00
C ARG A 249 -1.52 6.08 -11.91
N PHE A 250 -1.81 5.41 -13.02
CA PHE A 250 -0.89 5.20 -14.13
C PHE A 250 -1.28 6.12 -15.29
N GLY A 251 -0.38 6.99 -15.71
CA GLY A 251 -0.68 8.04 -16.66
C GLY A 251 -1.13 7.52 -18.04
N ILE A 252 -0.50 6.46 -18.57
CA ILE A 252 -0.76 5.95 -19.90
C ILE A 252 -1.62 4.69 -19.90
N GLY A 253 -1.38 3.74 -19.00
CA GLY A 253 -2.09 2.46 -18.89
C GLY A 253 -1.36 1.45 -18.02
N LEU A 254 -2.00 0.29 -17.83
CA LEU A 254 -1.42 -0.84 -17.12
C LEU A 254 -0.71 -1.82 -18.07
N ASP A 255 -0.49 -1.43 -19.31
CA ASP A 255 0.20 -2.24 -20.31
C ASP A 255 1.72 -2.03 -20.27
N ILE A 256 2.46 -3.04 -20.70
CA ILE A 256 3.92 -2.95 -20.85
C ILE A 256 4.31 -2.32 -22.18
N TRP A 257 5.54 -1.85 -22.30
CA TRP A 257 6.07 -1.35 -23.56
C TRP A 257 6.37 -2.50 -24.55
N ASP A 258 5.93 -2.34 -25.79
CA ASP A 258 6.07 -3.32 -26.87
C ASP A 258 6.85 -2.77 -28.08
N GLY A 259 7.60 -1.69 -27.88
CA GLY A 259 8.31 -0.97 -28.96
C GLY A 259 7.50 0.16 -29.57
N SER A 260 6.27 0.41 -29.10
CA SER A 260 5.40 1.49 -29.60
C SER A 260 4.97 2.45 -28.48
N GLY A 261 4.90 3.74 -28.81
CA GLY A 261 4.54 4.79 -27.85
C GLY A 261 5.62 5.05 -26.80
N PRO A 262 5.28 5.74 -25.71
CA PRO A 262 6.24 6.05 -24.64
C PRO A 262 6.75 4.79 -23.93
N GLU A 263 8.07 4.71 -23.73
CA GLU A 263 8.75 3.62 -23.00
C GLU A 263 8.51 3.69 -21.50
N LYS A 264 8.24 4.88 -20.97
CA LYS A 264 8.04 5.12 -19.54
C LYS A 264 6.60 5.49 -19.23
N VAL A 265 6.21 5.26 -17.99
CA VAL A 265 4.92 5.66 -17.41
C VAL A 265 5.12 6.41 -16.10
N GLU A 266 4.40 7.49 -15.95
CA GLU A 266 4.28 8.17 -14.66
C GLU A 266 3.29 7.41 -13.77
N ILE A 267 3.73 7.08 -12.55
CA ILE A 267 2.90 6.51 -11.50
C ILE A 267 2.81 7.55 -10.39
N SER A 268 1.62 8.00 -10.07
CA SER A 268 1.40 9.02 -9.04
C SER A 268 0.42 8.53 -7.98
N ARG A 269 0.71 8.87 -6.71
CA ARG A 269 -0.22 8.64 -5.61
C ARG A 269 -1.45 9.52 -5.78
N ILE A 270 -2.63 8.96 -5.52
CA ILE A 270 -3.89 9.72 -5.53
C ILE A 270 -4.31 10.14 -4.12
N ALA A 271 -5.08 11.21 -4.04
CA ALA A 271 -5.67 11.67 -2.79
C ALA A 271 -6.64 10.61 -2.23
N GLU A 272 -6.74 10.53 -0.89
CA GLU A 272 -7.62 9.56 -0.21
C GLU A 272 -9.09 9.74 -0.60
N GLU A 273 -9.55 10.96 -0.81
CA GLU A 273 -10.92 11.24 -1.27
C GLU A 273 -11.18 10.62 -2.65
N THR A 274 -10.23 10.77 -3.58
CA THR A 274 -10.33 10.16 -4.93
C THR A 274 -10.32 8.65 -4.83
N ARG A 275 -9.44 8.07 -3.98
CA ARG A 275 -9.37 6.62 -3.74
C ARG A 275 -10.70 6.11 -3.20
N LEU A 276 -11.26 6.72 -2.16
CA LEU A 276 -12.52 6.30 -1.52
C LEU A 276 -13.70 6.40 -2.47
N ARG A 277 -13.77 7.45 -3.30
CA ARG A 277 -14.78 7.59 -4.33
C ARG A 277 -14.75 6.41 -5.30
N TRP A 278 -13.61 6.13 -5.91
CA TRP A 278 -13.46 5.02 -6.85
C TRP A 278 -13.63 3.66 -6.18
N TRP A 279 -13.11 3.49 -4.98
CA TRP A 279 -13.30 2.28 -4.18
C TRP A 279 -14.78 1.95 -3.98
N THR A 280 -15.57 2.95 -3.56
CA THR A 280 -17.02 2.78 -3.34
C THR A 280 -17.73 2.46 -4.63
N LEU A 281 -17.44 3.16 -5.72
CA LEU A 281 -18.03 2.90 -7.03
C LEU A 281 -17.72 1.48 -7.50
N CYS A 282 -16.47 1.04 -7.41
CA CYS A 282 -16.04 -0.31 -7.80
C CYS A 282 -16.72 -1.40 -6.95
N LYS A 283 -16.79 -1.20 -5.63
CA LYS A 283 -17.44 -2.19 -4.73
C LYS A 283 -18.93 -2.35 -4.95
N ASN A 284 -19.59 -1.34 -5.48
CA ASN A 284 -21.03 -1.37 -5.79
C ASN A 284 -21.35 -1.93 -7.19
N LYS A 285 -20.32 -2.19 -8.03
CA LYS A 285 -20.54 -2.76 -9.37
C LYS A 285 -20.79 -4.26 -9.31
N THR A 286 -21.62 -4.75 -10.22
CA THR A 286 -21.90 -6.19 -10.34
C THR A 286 -20.80 -6.91 -11.14
N ILE A 287 -20.41 -8.10 -10.68
CA ILE A 287 -19.44 -8.96 -11.37
C ILE A 287 -20.04 -9.39 -12.72
N ALA A 288 -19.32 -9.17 -13.79
CA ALA A 288 -19.71 -9.64 -15.12
C ALA A 288 -19.34 -11.12 -15.31
N PHE A 289 -18.12 -11.51 -14.94
CA PHE A 289 -17.64 -12.89 -14.91
C PHE A 289 -16.40 -13.01 -14.03
N SER A 290 -15.94 -14.24 -13.82
CA SER A 290 -14.72 -14.52 -13.05
C SER A 290 -13.91 -15.61 -13.74
N ILE A 291 -12.59 -15.59 -13.54
CA ILE A 291 -11.67 -16.68 -13.87
C ILE A 291 -10.94 -17.16 -12.63
N PRO A 292 -10.51 -18.43 -12.60
CA PRO A 292 -9.82 -19.04 -11.47
C PRO A 292 -8.57 -18.26 -11.11
#